data_0c0e7c880ac4a2595f95a63bae604d4a
#
_entry.id   0c0e7c880ac4a2595f95a63bae604d4a
#
_cell.length_a   1.000
_cell.length_b   1.000
_cell.length_c   1.000
_cell.angle_alpha   90.00
_cell.angle_beta   90.00
_cell.angle_gamma   90.00
#
_symmetry.space_group_name_H-M   'P 1'
#
loop_
_entity.id
_entity.type
_entity.pdbx_description
1 polymer ?
#
loop_
_entity_poly.entity_id
_entity_poly.type
_entity_poly.pdbx_seq_one_letter_code
_entity_poly.pdbx_strand_id
1 'polypeptide(L)'
;MTDRMMSRRCLFEAAAGALLLSGCSVQEDSSTKKVKKQGKIKKAEASDQSKHLRDKDELYEVYDDSGIVTMYLTVSRGNSSENTDHSWAEINTYSVYDYADMGVTRYQVMGLLQAGDEDGPVAGEVGYGEEAPNATVQVRGQTSSGYTQKNYKVELKKGKGTWRQQRAIALNKHMGEGMRFRNKMAYDLIRGIPQMMGLRTQFVHLWVCDQTEKSNDTFEDYGLFTQVEQLNKTALKAHGLDKSGHLYKVNSFDFHRYEDTI
;
A
#
# COMPACT_ATOMS: atom_id res chain seq x y z
N MET A 1 17.97 -13.92 -41.44
CA MET A 1 18.02 -13.50 -40.04
C MET A 1 17.52 -12.07 -39.99
N THR A 2 16.24 -11.87 -39.78
CA THR A 2 15.57 -10.56 -39.82
C THR A 2 15.02 -10.27 -38.46
N ASP A 3 15.65 -9.34 -37.81
CA ASP A 3 15.32 -8.79 -36.51
C ASP A 3 14.02 -7.94 -36.61
N ARG A 4 12.97 -8.32 -35.94
CA ARG A 4 11.73 -7.55 -35.83
C ARG A 4 11.81 -6.68 -34.58
N MET A 5 12.24 -5.45 -34.73
CA MET A 5 12.03 -4.39 -33.75
C MET A 5 10.52 -4.10 -33.63
N MET A 6 9.93 -4.49 -32.53
CA MET A 6 8.56 -4.06 -32.18
C MET A 6 8.57 -2.59 -31.73
N SER A 7 7.85 -1.78 -32.47
CA SER A 7 7.66 -0.35 -32.26
C SER A 7 6.91 -0.06 -30.96
N ARG A 8 7.50 0.76 -30.09
CA ARG A 8 6.96 1.20 -28.77
C ARG A 8 5.85 2.26 -28.86
N ARG A 9 5.14 2.37 -29.99
CA ARG A 9 4.14 3.44 -30.20
C ARG A 9 2.68 3.09 -29.88
N CYS A 10 2.36 1.88 -29.42
CA CYS A 10 0.97 1.46 -29.19
C CYS A 10 0.49 1.54 -27.72
N LEU A 11 1.19 2.20 -26.81
CA LEU A 11 0.82 2.19 -25.39
C LEU A 11 0.17 3.48 -24.88
N PHE A 12 -0.09 4.47 -25.72
CA PHE A 12 -0.65 5.76 -25.27
C PHE A 12 -2.07 6.11 -25.78
N GLU A 13 -2.68 5.31 -26.63
CA GLU A 13 -4.02 5.64 -27.18
C GLU A 13 -5.19 4.85 -26.56
N ALA A 14 -4.96 3.98 -25.58
CA ALA A 14 -6.02 3.13 -25.00
C ALA A 14 -6.64 3.64 -23.69
N ALA A 15 -6.31 4.86 -23.22
CA ALA A 15 -6.79 5.35 -21.94
C ALA A 15 -7.97 6.35 -22.01
N ALA A 16 -8.53 6.59 -23.18
CA ALA A 16 -9.61 7.59 -23.34
C ALA A 16 -10.83 7.02 -24.08
N GLY A 17 -11.47 5.99 -23.56
CA GLY A 17 -12.73 5.58 -24.16
C GLY A 17 -13.22 4.21 -23.72
N ALA A 18 -14.04 4.17 -22.71
CA ALA A 18 -15.16 3.23 -22.56
C ALA A 18 -15.82 3.33 -21.19
N LEU A 19 -16.66 4.31 -21.01
CA LEU A 19 -17.77 4.28 -20.06
C LEU A 19 -19.04 4.51 -20.86
N LEU A 20 -19.52 3.49 -21.55
CA LEU A 20 -20.88 3.44 -22.07
C LEU A 20 -21.59 2.24 -21.43
N LEU A 21 -22.53 2.58 -20.58
CA LEU A 21 -23.53 1.67 -19.99
C LEU A 21 -24.45 1.16 -21.09
N SER A 22 -24.43 -0.11 -21.41
CA SER A 22 -25.48 -0.77 -22.17
C SER A 22 -26.35 -1.58 -21.21
N GLY A 23 -27.61 -1.22 -21.11
CA GLY A 23 -28.64 -1.95 -20.38
C GLY A 23 -28.94 -3.30 -21.08
N CYS A 24 -28.97 -4.36 -20.32
CA CYS A 24 -29.47 -5.67 -20.74
C CYS A 24 -30.95 -5.78 -20.41
N SER A 25 -31.77 -5.96 -21.44
CA SER A 25 -33.17 -6.41 -21.34
C SER A 25 -33.18 -7.93 -21.16
N VAL A 26 -33.77 -8.39 -20.07
CA VAL A 26 -33.99 -9.81 -19.79
C VAL A 26 -35.36 -10.21 -20.33
N GLN A 27 -35.39 -11.23 -21.15
CA GLN A 27 -36.59 -11.90 -21.63
C GLN A 27 -37.07 -12.91 -20.59
N GLU A 28 -38.36 -12.85 -20.24
CA GLU A 28 -38.98 -13.77 -19.29
C GLU A 28 -39.15 -15.16 -19.86
N ASP A 29 -38.70 -16.17 -19.12
CA ASP A 29 -39.14 -17.53 -19.31
C ASP A 29 -39.77 -18.08 -18.02
N SER A 30 -40.96 -18.64 -18.18
CA SER A 30 -41.88 -19.00 -17.13
C SER A 30 -41.63 -20.41 -16.58
N SER A 31 -41.09 -20.55 -15.38
CA SER A 31 -41.35 -21.73 -14.55
C SER A 31 -41.37 -21.41 -13.06
N THR A 32 -42.56 -21.60 -12.49
CA THR A 32 -42.91 -21.34 -11.11
C THR A 32 -42.19 -22.23 -10.12
N LYS A 33 -41.31 -21.65 -9.27
CA LYS A 33 -41.04 -22.16 -7.91
C LYS A 33 -41.09 -21.01 -6.91
N LYS A 34 -41.96 -21.14 -5.91
CA LYS A 34 -42.16 -20.18 -4.81
C LYS A 34 -40.85 -19.90 -4.09
N VAL A 35 -40.30 -18.71 -4.27
CA VAL A 35 -39.20 -18.17 -3.48
C VAL A 35 -39.80 -17.22 -2.41
N LYS A 36 -39.37 -17.42 -1.16
CA LYS A 36 -39.74 -16.60 -0.01
C LYS A 36 -39.41 -15.13 -0.27
N LYS A 37 -40.32 -14.23 0.14
CA LYS A 37 -40.18 -12.77 0.04
C LYS A 37 -38.80 -12.31 0.55
N GLN A 38 -37.92 -11.94 -0.35
CA GLN A 38 -36.77 -11.12 -0.03
C GLN A 38 -37.26 -9.68 0.25
N GLY A 39 -36.72 -9.09 1.31
CA GLY A 39 -37.03 -7.71 1.65
C GLY A 39 -36.75 -6.75 0.51
N LYS A 40 -37.65 -5.77 0.31
CA LYS A 40 -37.47 -4.71 -0.69
C LYS A 40 -36.12 -4.02 -0.45
N ILE A 41 -35.17 -4.26 -1.34
CA ILE A 41 -34.00 -3.40 -1.46
C ILE A 41 -34.55 -2.03 -1.85
N LYS A 42 -34.49 -1.06 -0.95
CA LYS A 42 -34.75 0.34 -1.28
C LYS A 42 -33.79 0.70 -2.40
N LYS A 43 -34.29 1.05 -3.59
CA LYS A 43 -33.48 1.74 -4.60
C LYS A 43 -32.86 2.92 -3.90
N ALA A 44 -31.55 2.91 -3.76
CA ALA A 44 -30.84 4.12 -3.40
C ALA A 44 -31.18 5.13 -4.50
N GLU A 45 -31.78 6.25 -4.11
CA GLU A 45 -31.92 7.36 -5.02
C GLU A 45 -30.52 7.67 -5.55
N ALA A 46 -30.40 7.93 -6.83
CA ALA A 46 -29.16 8.38 -7.47
C ALA A 46 -28.87 9.82 -6.99
N SER A 47 -28.60 9.96 -5.71
CA SER A 47 -28.06 11.18 -5.13
C SER A 47 -26.66 11.33 -5.69
N ASP A 48 -26.42 12.46 -6.29
CA ASP A 48 -25.16 13.01 -6.78
C ASP A 48 -23.91 12.21 -6.30
N GLN A 49 -23.65 11.08 -6.95
CA GLN A 49 -22.55 10.18 -6.60
C GLN A 49 -21.19 10.89 -6.66
N SER A 50 -21.11 12.01 -7.38
CA SER A 50 -19.92 12.85 -7.46
C SER A 50 -19.53 13.46 -6.13
N LYS A 51 -20.48 13.70 -5.23
CA LYS A 51 -20.22 14.27 -3.88
C LYS A 51 -19.69 13.22 -2.89
N HIS A 52 -20.04 11.95 -3.10
CA HIS A 52 -19.65 10.87 -2.19
C HIS A 52 -18.24 10.33 -2.44
N LEU A 53 -17.71 10.55 -3.62
CA LEU A 53 -16.37 10.09 -4.02
C LEU A 53 -15.31 11.19 -3.92
N ARG A 54 -15.71 12.42 -3.58
CA ARG A 54 -14.76 13.53 -3.46
C ARG A 54 -13.89 13.32 -2.24
N ASP A 55 -12.60 13.28 -2.49
CA ASP A 55 -11.59 13.21 -1.45
C ASP A 55 -11.58 14.50 -0.60
N LYS A 56 -11.05 14.42 0.60
CA LYS A 56 -10.89 15.58 1.48
C LYS A 56 -9.60 16.31 1.16
N ASP A 57 -9.71 17.47 0.58
CA ASP A 57 -8.56 18.32 0.24
C ASP A 57 -7.71 18.63 1.49
N GLU A 58 -8.36 18.88 2.65
CA GLU A 58 -7.70 19.18 3.92
C GLU A 58 -6.75 18.05 4.39
N LEU A 59 -6.98 16.81 3.95
CA LEU A 59 -6.10 15.70 4.29
C LEU A 59 -4.69 15.88 3.73
N TYR A 60 -4.56 16.57 2.61
CA TYR A 60 -3.30 16.82 1.93
C TYR A 60 -2.67 18.16 2.35
N GLU A 61 -3.47 19.09 2.87
CA GLU A 61 -3.01 20.39 3.35
C GLU A 61 -2.33 20.29 4.73
N VAL A 62 -2.75 19.34 5.56
CA VAL A 62 -2.23 19.17 6.94
C VAL A 62 -0.75 18.74 6.97
N TYR A 63 -0.31 18.00 5.94
CA TYR A 63 1.04 17.45 5.89
C TYR A 63 1.70 17.82 4.57
N ASP A 64 2.77 18.61 4.65
CA ASP A 64 3.61 18.88 3.49
C ASP A 64 4.25 17.58 2.99
N ASP A 65 3.94 17.20 1.77
CA ASP A 65 4.46 16.01 1.09
C ASP A 65 5.48 16.34 -0.02
N SER A 66 5.87 17.61 -0.13
CA SER A 66 6.83 18.10 -1.13
C SER A 66 8.28 17.79 -0.78
N GLY A 67 8.59 17.62 0.51
CA GLY A 67 9.93 17.32 1.01
C GLY A 67 10.22 15.84 1.15
N ILE A 68 11.40 15.54 1.72
CA ILE A 68 11.82 14.19 2.11
C ILE A 68 11.78 14.11 3.63
N VAL A 69 11.10 13.10 4.17
CA VAL A 69 11.12 12.78 5.59
C VAL A 69 12.19 11.74 5.83
N THR A 70 13.02 11.91 6.85
CA THR A 70 13.97 10.88 7.27
C THR A 70 13.29 9.96 8.27
N MET A 71 13.46 8.65 8.09
CA MET A 71 13.02 7.63 9.02
C MET A 71 14.20 6.79 9.48
N TYR A 72 14.30 6.61 10.77
CA TYR A 72 15.28 5.77 11.45
C TYR A 72 14.57 4.51 11.94
N LEU A 73 15.06 3.35 11.53
CA LEU A 73 14.47 2.05 11.86
C LEU A 73 15.53 1.16 12.51
N THR A 74 15.45 1.01 13.82
CA THR A 74 16.26 0.01 14.54
C THR A 74 15.47 -1.30 14.57
N VAL A 75 16.05 -2.39 14.05
CA VAL A 75 15.42 -3.70 14.01
C VAL A 75 16.07 -4.67 14.99
N SER A 76 15.24 -5.48 15.63
CA SER A 76 15.68 -6.49 16.63
C SER A 76 14.83 -7.76 16.51
N ARG A 77 15.32 -8.88 17.05
CA ARG A 77 14.52 -10.08 17.21
C ARG A 77 13.46 -9.87 18.28
N GLY A 78 12.28 -10.41 18.02
CA GLY A 78 11.19 -10.48 19.00
C GLY A 78 10.99 -11.89 19.52
N ASN A 79 9.76 -12.41 19.37
CA ASN A 79 9.39 -13.72 19.84
C ASN A 79 8.69 -14.55 18.74
N SER A 80 8.77 -15.88 18.88
CA SER A 80 8.19 -16.82 17.90
C SER A 80 6.67 -16.80 17.87
N SER A 81 6.02 -16.48 18.99
CA SER A 81 4.56 -16.41 19.03
C SER A 81 3.97 -15.30 18.17
N GLU A 82 4.75 -14.24 17.92
CA GLU A 82 4.41 -13.13 17.04
C GLU A 82 5.08 -13.25 15.66
N ASN A 83 5.81 -14.35 15.41
CA ASN A 83 6.60 -14.56 14.18
C ASN A 83 7.61 -13.42 13.94
N THR A 84 8.24 -12.94 15.02
CA THR A 84 9.20 -11.82 15.01
C THR A 84 10.60 -12.20 15.49
N ASP A 85 10.87 -13.47 15.72
CA ASP A 85 12.15 -14.03 16.18
C ASP A 85 13.17 -14.25 15.06
N HIS A 86 12.97 -13.62 13.92
CA HIS A 86 13.80 -13.72 12.72
C HIS A 86 14.89 -12.67 12.69
N SER A 87 15.92 -12.90 11.87
CA SER A 87 16.95 -11.91 11.59
C SER A 87 16.54 -10.98 10.45
N TRP A 88 17.19 -9.82 10.40
CA TRP A 88 17.04 -8.90 9.28
C TRP A 88 17.48 -9.53 7.96
N ALA A 89 18.55 -10.31 8.00
CA ALA A 89 19.03 -11.06 6.84
C ALA A 89 18.00 -12.08 6.35
N GLU A 90 17.35 -12.84 7.26
CA GLU A 90 16.33 -13.83 6.90
C GLU A 90 15.14 -13.17 6.20
N ILE A 91 14.57 -12.09 6.75
CA ILE A 91 13.42 -11.45 6.11
C ILE A 91 13.75 -10.84 4.75
N ASN A 92 15.01 -10.45 4.52
CA ASN A 92 15.46 -9.92 3.24
C ASN A 92 15.86 -10.98 2.24
N THR A 93 16.03 -12.24 2.65
CA THR A 93 16.38 -13.36 1.77
C THR A 93 15.18 -13.87 0.99
N TYR A 94 14.08 -14.15 1.67
CA TYR A 94 12.95 -14.89 1.10
C TYR A 94 11.95 -13.99 0.38
N SER A 95 11.47 -14.47 -0.77
CA SER A 95 10.34 -13.90 -1.51
C SER A 95 9.01 -14.45 -1.01
N VAL A 96 7.90 -13.89 -1.47
CA VAL A 96 6.57 -14.43 -1.17
C VAL A 96 6.39 -15.85 -1.71
N TYR A 97 7.07 -16.21 -2.77
CA TYR A 97 7.00 -17.54 -3.37
C TYR A 97 7.73 -18.55 -2.51
N ASP A 98 8.90 -18.18 -1.98
CA ASP A 98 9.66 -19.04 -1.04
C ASP A 98 8.83 -19.33 0.22
N TYR A 99 8.14 -18.34 0.79
CA TYR A 99 7.23 -18.55 1.92
C TYR A 99 6.06 -19.48 1.58
N ALA A 100 5.52 -19.37 0.36
CA ALA A 100 4.45 -20.25 -0.10
C ALA A 100 4.95 -21.69 -0.25
N ASP A 101 6.13 -21.90 -0.80
CA ASP A 101 6.76 -23.21 -0.96
C ASP A 101 7.11 -23.85 0.39
N MET A 102 7.55 -23.06 1.35
CA MET A 102 7.80 -23.51 2.73
C MET A 102 6.52 -23.74 3.54
N GLY A 103 5.36 -23.29 3.08
CA GLY A 103 4.09 -23.39 3.79
C GLY A 103 4.03 -22.52 5.06
N VAL A 104 4.81 -21.45 5.15
CA VAL A 104 4.87 -20.56 6.32
C VAL A 104 4.40 -19.15 6.00
N THR A 105 4.03 -18.39 7.03
CA THR A 105 3.73 -16.98 6.90
C THR A 105 5.02 -16.16 6.78
N ARG A 106 4.94 -14.98 6.15
CA ARG A 106 6.10 -14.08 6.02
C ARG A 106 6.71 -13.77 7.37
N TYR A 107 7.99 -13.94 7.46
CA TYR A 107 8.78 -13.59 8.63
C TYR A 107 8.76 -12.09 8.90
N GLN A 108 8.82 -11.75 10.17
CA GLN A 108 8.84 -10.38 10.66
C GLN A 108 9.98 -10.19 11.64
N VAL A 109 10.31 -8.94 11.90
CA VAL A 109 11.20 -8.53 13.00
C VAL A 109 10.50 -7.45 13.82
N MET A 110 10.96 -7.25 15.03
CA MET A 110 10.59 -6.07 15.82
C MET A 110 11.30 -4.84 15.26
N GLY A 111 10.66 -3.68 15.36
CA GLY A 111 11.23 -2.41 14.94
C GLY A 111 10.95 -1.29 15.91
N LEU A 112 11.93 -0.42 16.11
CA LEU A 112 11.74 0.92 16.64
C LEU A 112 11.79 1.87 15.45
N LEU A 113 10.64 2.40 15.08
CA LEU A 113 10.52 3.41 14.04
C LEU A 113 10.51 4.80 14.66
N GLN A 114 11.41 5.66 14.21
CA GLN A 114 11.48 7.06 14.59
C GLN A 114 11.46 7.92 13.31
N ALA A 115 10.65 8.98 13.31
CA ALA A 115 10.65 9.95 12.22
C ALA A 115 11.39 11.22 12.64
N GLY A 116 12.02 11.86 11.65
CA GLY A 116 12.80 13.06 11.88
C GLY A 116 13.31 13.68 10.57
N ASP A 117 14.45 14.31 10.68
CA ASP A 117 15.20 14.93 9.59
C ASP A 117 16.60 14.32 9.44
N GLU A 118 17.51 14.98 8.75
CA GLU A 118 18.90 14.51 8.53
C GLU A 118 19.74 14.52 9.81
N ASP A 119 19.37 15.30 10.81
CA ASP A 119 20.08 15.42 12.08
C ASP A 119 19.63 14.39 13.12
N GLY A 120 18.50 13.70 12.89
CA GLY A 120 17.99 12.65 13.77
C GLY A 120 16.49 12.70 14.00
N PRO A 121 15.98 11.89 14.97
CA PRO A 121 14.59 11.91 15.38
C PRO A 121 14.15 13.27 15.94
N VAL A 122 12.99 13.78 15.51
CA VAL A 122 12.48 15.10 15.87
C VAL A 122 11.39 15.01 16.93
N ALA A 123 11.44 15.91 17.92
CA ALA A 123 10.44 15.99 18.99
C ALA A 123 9.02 16.22 18.45
N GLY A 124 8.06 15.41 18.91
CA GLY A 124 6.68 15.43 18.45
C GLY A 124 6.38 14.48 17.31
N GLU A 125 7.40 13.94 16.63
CA GLU A 125 7.25 12.91 15.62
C GLU A 125 7.18 11.50 16.26
N VAL A 126 6.73 10.51 15.45
CA VAL A 126 6.57 9.13 15.91
C VAL A 126 7.90 8.56 16.42
N GLY A 127 7.86 7.90 17.57
CA GLY A 127 9.00 7.21 18.18
C GLY A 127 10.03 8.11 18.85
N TYR A 128 9.85 9.43 18.86
CA TYR A 128 10.79 10.33 19.55
C TYR A 128 10.93 9.98 21.03
N GLY A 129 12.18 9.79 21.48
CA GLY A 129 12.49 9.43 22.87
C GLY A 129 12.07 8.00 23.27
N GLU A 130 11.59 7.18 22.34
CA GLU A 130 11.37 5.75 22.59
C GLU A 130 12.68 4.96 22.41
N GLU A 131 12.89 3.98 23.29
CA GLU A 131 14.05 3.06 23.24
C GLU A 131 13.60 1.61 22.94
N ALA A 132 12.33 1.31 23.18
CA ALA A 132 11.78 -0.02 22.97
C ALA A 132 11.06 -0.13 21.61
N PRO A 133 11.02 -1.32 21.00
CA PRO A 133 10.33 -1.54 19.72
C PRO A 133 8.87 -1.11 19.77
N ASN A 134 8.49 -0.24 18.84
CA ASN A 134 7.13 0.29 18.69
C ASN A 134 6.39 -0.25 17.48
N ALA A 135 7.04 -1.09 16.67
CA ALA A 135 6.50 -1.61 15.42
C ALA A 135 6.91 -3.06 15.17
N THR A 136 6.27 -3.67 14.19
CA THR A 136 6.75 -4.87 13.49
C THR A 136 7.09 -4.53 12.05
N VAL A 137 8.08 -5.20 11.48
CA VAL A 137 8.58 -4.95 10.13
C VAL A 137 8.61 -6.24 9.34
N GLN A 138 8.14 -6.18 8.09
CA GLN A 138 8.23 -7.29 7.14
C GLN A 138 8.50 -6.78 5.73
N VAL A 139 9.08 -7.63 4.89
CA VAL A 139 9.16 -7.39 3.45
C VAL A 139 7.77 -7.45 2.84
N ARG A 140 7.45 -6.50 1.96
CA ARG A 140 6.15 -6.44 1.28
C ARG A 140 6.30 -6.59 -0.24
N GLY A 141 5.16 -6.78 -0.88
CA GLY A 141 5.05 -6.97 -2.33
C GLY A 141 4.87 -8.44 -2.70
N GLN A 142 4.49 -8.68 -3.93
CA GLN A 142 4.42 -10.02 -4.53
C GLN A 142 5.69 -10.21 -5.36
N THR A 143 5.69 -9.85 -6.61
CA THR A 143 6.87 -9.93 -7.48
C THR A 143 8.08 -9.16 -6.91
N SER A 144 7.86 -7.96 -6.36
CA SER A 144 8.92 -7.13 -5.80
C SER A 144 9.57 -7.68 -4.54
N SER A 145 8.99 -8.69 -3.89
CA SER A 145 9.65 -9.38 -2.77
C SER A 145 10.88 -10.20 -3.20
N GLY A 146 10.97 -10.56 -4.49
CA GLY A 146 12.14 -11.23 -5.08
C GLY A 146 13.29 -10.29 -5.48
N TYR A 147 13.11 -8.97 -5.43
CA TYR A 147 14.17 -8.03 -5.79
C TYR A 147 15.25 -7.92 -4.69
N THR A 148 16.46 -7.52 -5.08
CA THR A 148 17.58 -7.33 -4.15
C THR A 148 17.32 -6.20 -3.15
N GLN A 149 16.74 -5.09 -3.60
CA GLN A 149 16.29 -4.02 -2.70
C GLN A 149 14.80 -4.22 -2.42
N LYS A 150 14.47 -4.39 -1.15
CA LYS A 150 13.12 -4.77 -0.72
C LYS A 150 12.22 -3.56 -0.50
N ASN A 151 10.94 -3.82 -0.59
CA ASN A 151 9.91 -2.94 -0.05
C ASN A 151 9.58 -3.41 1.37
N TYR A 152 9.27 -2.47 2.26
CA TYR A 152 8.95 -2.79 3.65
C TYR A 152 7.55 -2.35 4.02
N LYS A 153 6.93 -3.10 4.93
CA LYS A 153 5.76 -2.69 5.69
C LYS A 153 6.19 -2.57 7.15
N VAL A 154 6.11 -1.38 7.68
CA VAL A 154 6.28 -1.11 9.10
C VAL A 154 4.88 -0.91 9.71
N GLU A 155 4.53 -1.70 10.71
CA GLU A 155 3.22 -1.62 11.37
C GLU A 155 3.40 -1.25 12.84
N LEU A 156 3.03 -0.01 13.18
CA LEU A 156 3.08 0.50 14.54
C LEU A 156 2.15 -0.32 15.45
N LYS A 157 2.64 -0.73 16.61
CA LYS A 157 1.87 -1.46 17.62
C LYS A 157 0.69 -0.62 18.12
N LYS A 158 -0.37 -1.28 18.54
CA LYS A 158 -1.54 -0.60 19.11
C LYS A 158 -1.12 0.18 20.36
N GLY A 159 -1.47 1.46 20.41
CA GLY A 159 -1.10 2.34 21.53
C GLY A 159 0.28 3.00 21.40
N LYS A 160 1.04 2.72 20.34
CA LYS A 160 2.36 3.31 20.06
C LYS A 160 2.31 4.49 19.07
N GLY A 161 1.17 5.17 19.01
CA GLY A 161 0.99 6.33 18.16
C GLY A 161 0.67 5.98 16.71
N THR A 162 0.76 6.99 15.87
CA THR A 162 0.56 6.93 14.41
C THR A 162 1.51 7.90 13.76
N TRP A 163 1.95 7.60 12.56
CA TRP A 163 2.61 8.57 11.71
C TRP A 163 1.59 9.13 10.71
N ARG A 164 1.32 10.43 10.75
CA ARG A 164 0.33 11.10 9.88
C ARG A 164 -1.00 10.34 9.83
N GLN A 165 -1.52 9.95 11.00
CA GLN A 165 -2.74 9.14 11.16
C GLN A 165 -2.67 7.72 10.57
N GLN A 166 -1.49 7.22 10.22
CA GLN A 166 -1.28 5.88 9.69
C GLN A 166 -0.55 5.01 10.69
N ARG A 167 -1.03 3.77 10.89
CA ARG A 167 -0.30 2.76 11.67
C ARG A 167 0.53 1.84 10.78
N ALA A 168 0.03 1.55 9.59
CA ALA A 168 0.70 0.74 8.60
C ALA A 168 1.40 1.66 7.58
N ILE A 169 2.71 1.65 7.59
CA ILE A 169 3.57 2.49 6.76
C ILE A 169 4.18 1.58 5.70
N ALA A 170 3.83 1.81 4.45
CA ALA A 170 4.32 1.03 3.33
C ALA A 170 5.43 1.79 2.60
N LEU A 171 6.64 1.28 2.64
CA LEU A 171 7.83 1.86 2.02
C LEU A 171 8.16 1.10 0.73
N ASN A 172 8.03 1.75 -0.41
CA ASN A 172 8.28 1.17 -1.72
C ASN A 172 9.60 1.67 -2.30
N LYS A 173 10.49 0.74 -2.65
CA LYS A 173 11.82 1.03 -3.19
C LYS A 173 11.84 1.26 -4.71
N HIS A 174 10.83 0.76 -5.42
CA HIS A 174 10.67 0.90 -6.88
C HIS A 174 11.89 0.44 -7.71
N MET A 175 12.41 -0.75 -7.42
CA MET A 175 13.56 -1.32 -8.12
C MET A 175 13.41 -1.42 -9.64
N GLY A 176 12.17 -1.64 -10.13
CA GLY A 176 11.88 -1.72 -11.56
C GLY A 176 11.83 -0.37 -12.28
N GLU A 177 12.13 0.73 -11.57
CA GLU A 177 12.02 2.09 -12.10
C GLU A 177 13.27 2.92 -11.79
N GLY A 178 14.01 3.32 -12.83
CA GLY A 178 15.30 4.01 -12.67
C GLY A 178 15.22 5.38 -11.97
N MET A 179 14.11 6.10 -12.15
CA MET A 179 13.93 7.45 -11.60
C MET A 179 13.30 7.47 -10.22
N ARG A 180 12.64 6.37 -9.81
CA ARG A 180 12.04 6.12 -8.48
C ARG A 180 10.99 7.13 -8.01
N PHE A 181 10.45 7.97 -8.87
CA PHE A 181 9.41 8.95 -8.51
C PHE A 181 8.09 8.76 -9.25
N ARG A 182 8.02 7.94 -10.31
CA ARG A 182 6.79 7.76 -11.11
C ARG A 182 5.59 7.32 -10.28
N ASN A 183 5.84 6.52 -9.25
CA ASN A 183 4.76 6.05 -8.37
C ASN A 183 4.15 7.23 -7.59
N LYS A 184 4.98 8.07 -6.97
CA LYS A 184 4.49 9.27 -6.30
C LYS A 184 3.77 10.20 -7.29
N MET A 185 4.38 10.47 -8.44
CA MET A 185 3.77 11.32 -9.46
C MET A 185 2.41 10.80 -9.92
N ALA A 186 2.25 9.48 -10.10
CA ALA A 186 0.96 8.91 -10.48
C ALA A 186 -0.12 9.12 -9.41
N TYR A 187 0.22 8.96 -8.12
CA TYR A 187 -0.72 9.23 -7.03
C TYR A 187 -1.06 10.72 -6.92
N ASP A 188 -0.07 11.61 -7.10
CA ASP A 188 -0.29 13.05 -7.06
C ASP A 188 -1.20 13.50 -8.22
N LEU A 189 -1.06 12.91 -9.41
CA LEU A 189 -1.98 13.15 -10.53
C LEU A 189 -3.40 12.65 -10.25
N ILE A 190 -3.55 11.46 -9.63
CA ILE A 190 -4.86 10.91 -9.27
C ILE A 190 -5.54 11.82 -8.24
N ARG A 191 -4.81 12.38 -7.28
CA ARG A 191 -5.31 13.34 -6.30
C ARG A 191 -5.95 14.57 -6.95
N GLY A 192 -5.47 14.97 -8.11
CA GLY A 192 -6.05 16.06 -8.90
C GLY A 192 -7.37 15.73 -9.58
N ILE A 193 -7.88 14.51 -9.51
CA ILE A 193 -9.15 14.08 -10.14
C ILE A 193 -10.27 14.13 -9.10
N PRO A 194 -11.23 15.10 -9.18
CA PRO A 194 -12.20 15.36 -8.11
C PRO A 194 -13.10 14.18 -7.72
N GLN A 195 -13.25 13.19 -8.59
CA GLN A 195 -14.12 12.02 -8.37
C GLN A 195 -13.35 10.77 -7.91
N MET A 196 -12.05 10.89 -7.67
CA MET A 196 -11.19 9.78 -7.26
C MET A 196 -10.60 10.06 -5.89
N MET A 197 -10.43 9.00 -5.11
CA MET A 197 -9.65 9.04 -3.89
C MET A 197 -8.17 8.80 -4.25
N GLY A 198 -7.31 9.78 -3.97
CA GLY A 198 -5.87 9.62 -4.06
C GLY A 198 -5.31 8.95 -2.80
N LEU A 199 -4.24 8.19 -2.92
CA LEU A 199 -3.49 7.74 -1.74
C LEU A 199 -2.44 8.79 -1.39
N ARG A 200 -2.30 9.08 -0.08
CA ARG A 200 -1.22 9.96 0.40
C ARG A 200 0.13 9.29 0.16
N THR A 201 1.07 10.06 -0.31
CA THR A 201 2.43 9.61 -0.56
C THR A 201 3.44 10.58 0.01
N GLN A 202 4.62 10.08 0.39
CA GLN A 202 5.73 10.87 0.88
C GLN A 202 7.05 10.26 0.44
N PHE A 203 8.01 11.08 0.05
CA PHE A 203 9.38 10.60 -0.06
C PHE A 203 9.99 10.42 1.33
N VAL A 204 10.61 9.27 1.52
CA VAL A 204 11.25 8.88 2.78
C VAL A 204 12.68 8.46 2.51
N HIS A 205 13.63 9.06 3.21
CA HIS A 205 14.99 8.56 3.33
C HIS A 205 15.02 7.60 4.53
N LEU A 206 15.34 6.35 4.29
CA LEU A 206 15.32 5.31 5.30
C LEU A 206 16.76 4.96 5.75
N TRP A 207 16.99 5.05 7.04
CA TRP A 207 18.19 4.56 7.72
C TRP A 207 17.82 3.34 8.55
N VAL A 208 18.62 2.27 8.50
CA VAL A 208 18.35 1.03 9.23
C VAL A 208 19.53 0.67 10.11
N CYS A 209 19.25 0.39 11.37
CA CYS A 209 20.21 -0.17 12.34
C CYS A 209 19.79 -1.61 12.64
N ASP A 210 20.60 -2.58 12.22
CA ASP A 210 20.33 -4.00 12.43
C ASP A 210 20.94 -4.49 13.74
N GLN A 211 20.08 -4.81 14.70
CA GLN A 211 20.42 -5.41 16.00
C GLN A 211 19.91 -6.85 16.12
N THR A 212 19.52 -7.49 15.01
CA THR A 212 18.93 -8.84 15.05
C THR A 212 19.97 -9.93 15.32
N GLU A 213 21.23 -9.72 14.95
CA GLU A 213 22.32 -10.71 15.14
C GLU A 213 23.34 -10.25 16.19
N LYS A 214 23.63 -8.96 16.24
CA LYS A 214 24.65 -8.36 17.12
C LYS A 214 24.16 -7.02 17.63
N SER A 215 24.64 -6.62 18.81
CA SER A 215 24.50 -5.24 19.24
C SER A 215 25.21 -4.33 18.22
N ASN A 216 24.45 -3.40 17.66
CA ASN A 216 24.90 -2.47 16.65
C ASN A 216 24.21 -1.12 16.89
N ASP A 217 24.96 -0.03 16.80
CA ASP A 217 24.45 1.33 16.94
C ASP A 217 24.63 2.14 15.65
N THR A 218 25.07 1.47 14.59
CA THR A 218 25.34 2.11 13.29
C THR A 218 24.16 1.99 12.38
N PHE A 219 23.69 3.13 11.88
CA PHE A 219 22.67 3.20 10.84
C PHE A 219 23.29 3.09 9.45
N GLU A 220 22.75 2.20 8.66
CA GLU A 220 23.07 2.05 7.23
C GLU A 220 22.06 2.80 6.38
N ASP A 221 22.56 3.47 5.33
CA ASP A 221 21.72 4.21 4.38
C ASP A 221 21.01 3.25 3.42
N TYR A 222 19.71 3.13 3.59
CA TYR A 222 18.84 2.36 2.68
C TYR A 222 18.29 3.23 1.53
N GLY A 223 18.59 4.54 1.53
CA GLY A 223 18.25 5.50 0.49
C GLY A 223 16.77 5.82 0.37
N LEU A 224 16.39 6.34 -0.78
CA LEU A 224 15.06 6.87 -1.03
C LEU A 224 14.01 5.77 -1.21
N PHE A 225 12.87 5.95 -0.54
CA PHE A 225 11.63 5.19 -0.70
C PHE A 225 10.46 6.15 -1.01
N THR A 226 9.42 5.63 -1.63
CA THR A 226 8.11 6.28 -1.60
C THR A 226 7.25 5.58 -0.55
N GLN A 227 6.91 6.31 0.51
CA GLN A 227 5.84 5.87 1.41
C GLN A 227 4.52 6.01 0.66
N VAL A 228 3.69 4.98 0.71
CA VAL A 228 2.34 4.98 0.11
C VAL A 228 1.34 4.61 1.19
N GLU A 229 0.27 5.39 1.30
CA GLU A 229 -0.81 5.10 2.24
C GLU A 229 -1.34 3.67 2.05
N GLN A 230 -1.45 2.94 3.14
CA GLN A 230 -2.01 1.60 3.11
C GLN A 230 -3.54 1.70 3.08
N LEU A 231 -4.14 1.34 1.94
CA LEU A 231 -5.60 1.33 1.80
C LEU A 231 -6.24 0.30 2.74
N ASN A 232 -6.87 0.80 3.79
CA ASN A 232 -7.54 0.04 4.83
C ASN A 232 -8.66 0.87 5.47
N LYS A 233 -9.32 0.36 6.50
CA LYS A 233 -10.39 1.07 7.21
C LYS A 233 -9.95 2.42 7.81
N THR A 234 -8.68 2.55 8.18
CA THR A 234 -8.12 3.81 8.70
C THR A 234 -7.99 4.84 7.59
N ALA A 235 -7.52 4.42 6.42
CA ALA A 235 -7.47 5.27 5.24
C ALA A 235 -8.88 5.72 4.81
N LEU A 236 -9.84 4.79 4.71
CA LEU A 236 -11.23 5.16 4.40
C LEU A 236 -11.77 6.24 5.34
N LYS A 237 -11.54 6.08 6.65
CA LYS A 237 -11.94 7.09 7.64
C LYS A 237 -11.23 8.43 7.42
N ALA A 238 -9.92 8.43 7.14
CA ALA A 238 -9.15 9.64 6.91
C ALA A 238 -9.69 10.42 5.71
N HIS A 239 -10.02 9.71 4.63
CA HIS A 239 -10.63 10.27 3.42
C HIS A 239 -12.12 10.57 3.54
N GLY A 240 -12.71 10.44 4.73
CA GLY A 240 -14.13 10.74 4.98
C GLY A 240 -15.11 9.71 4.43
N LEU A 241 -14.61 8.55 4.05
CA LEU A 241 -15.43 7.44 3.56
C LEU A 241 -15.91 6.56 4.71
N ASP A 242 -17.01 5.83 4.48
CA ASP A 242 -17.54 4.92 5.49
C ASP A 242 -16.61 3.71 5.68
N LYS A 243 -16.03 3.62 6.88
CA LYS A 243 -15.15 2.50 7.27
C LYS A 243 -15.87 1.14 7.37
N SER A 244 -17.22 1.12 7.40
CA SER A 244 -18.03 -0.09 7.40
C SER A 244 -18.28 -0.63 6.00
N GLY A 245 -18.00 0.16 4.96
CA GLY A 245 -18.10 -0.24 3.57
C GLY A 245 -17.16 -1.38 3.20
N HIS A 246 -17.45 -2.03 2.08
CA HIS A 246 -16.62 -3.08 1.55
C HIS A 246 -15.44 -2.50 0.77
N LEU A 247 -14.24 -2.98 1.08
CA LEU A 247 -13.02 -2.64 0.38
C LEU A 247 -12.51 -3.87 -0.37
N TYR A 248 -12.46 -3.77 -1.69
CA TYR A 248 -11.99 -4.84 -2.56
C TYR A 248 -10.58 -4.53 -3.07
N LYS A 249 -9.73 -5.54 -3.06
CA LYS A 249 -8.42 -5.50 -3.69
C LYS A 249 -8.38 -6.49 -4.83
N VAL A 250 -8.12 -6.01 -6.03
CA VAL A 250 -7.88 -6.87 -7.18
C VAL A 250 -6.44 -7.39 -7.09
N ASN A 251 -6.29 -8.70 -6.97
CA ASN A 251 -4.97 -9.36 -6.90
C ASN A 251 -4.42 -9.71 -8.28
N SER A 252 -5.32 -10.11 -9.18
CA SER A 252 -4.99 -10.37 -10.58
C SER A 252 -6.02 -9.67 -11.43
N PHE A 253 -5.57 -8.89 -12.39
CA PHE A 253 -6.44 -8.18 -13.31
C PHE A 253 -6.02 -8.52 -14.72
N ASP A 254 -6.92 -9.19 -15.45
CA ASP A 254 -6.77 -9.52 -16.85
C ASP A 254 -7.63 -8.57 -17.67
N PHE A 255 -7.03 -7.83 -18.59
CA PHE A 255 -7.73 -6.95 -19.50
C PHE A 255 -8.37 -7.70 -20.67
N HIS A 256 -8.08 -9.00 -20.82
CA HIS A 256 -8.70 -9.84 -21.82
C HIS A 256 -10.07 -10.30 -21.35
N ARG A 257 -11.05 -10.13 -22.21
CA ARG A 257 -12.36 -10.71 -22.03
C ARG A 257 -12.34 -12.12 -22.62
N TYR A 258 -12.59 -13.10 -21.79
CA TYR A 258 -12.79 -14.48 -22.25
C TYR A 258 -14.26 -14.62 -22.65
N GLU A 259 -14.53 -14.65 -23.96
CA GLU A 259 -15.89 -14.75 -24.48
C GLU A 259 -16.56 -16.09 -24.13
N ASP A 260 -15.75 -17.13 -23.87
CA ASP A 260 -16.21 -18.48 -23.57
C ASP A 260 -16.63 -18.70 -22.09
N THR A 261 -16.55 -17.66 -21.25
CA THR A 261 -16.85 -17.77 -19.81
C THR A 261 -18.09 -17.00 -19.37
N ILE A 262 -18.92 -16.53 -20.33
CA ILE A 262 -20.15 -15.80 -20.05
C ILE A 262 -21.37 -16.60 -20.53
#